data_bdecf32f9e83da80e736cc66afde244b
#
_entry.id   bdecf32f9e83da80e736cc66afde244b
#
_cell.length_a   1.000
_cell.length_b   1.000
_cell.length_c   1.000
_cell.angle_alpha   90.00
_cell.angle_beta   90.00
_cell.angle_gamma   90.00
#
_symmetry.space_group_name_H-M   'P 1'
#
loop_
_entity.id
_entity.type
_entity.pdbx_description
1 polymer ?
#
loop_
_entity_poly.entity_id
_entity_poly.type
_entity_poly.pdbx_seq_one_letter_code
_entity_poly.pdbx_strand_id
1 'polypeptide(L)'
;MNIYPANDLKDGRCVRLLPGRMDDATEFNPDPADQATKFRAMGFERLHLVDLNGAFDGRSTNADAVRAVLSATDRPVQLGGGIRDRAGIDAWLGEGVARVILGTMALRDPETVRAACRDYPDRI
;
A
#
# COMPACT_ATOMS: atom_id res chain seq x y z
N MET A 1 2.82 -19.96 8.31
CA MET A 1 2.74 -19.23 7.01
C MET A 1 2.00 -17.92 7.21
N ASN A 2 2.54 -16.84 6.72
CA ASN A 2 1.89 -15.53 6.79
C ASN A 2 1.16 -15.25 5.46
N ILE A 3 -0.15 -15.08 5.52
CA ILE A 3 -0.95 -14.74 4.34
C ILE A 3 -1.32 -13.25 4.42
N TYR A 4 -1.07 -12.54 3.34
CA TYR A 4 -1.42 -11.14 3.16
C TYR A 4 -2.45 -11.04 2.03
N PRO A 5 -3.74 -10.89 2.33
CA PRO A 5 -4.70 -10.57 1.29
C PRO A 5 -4.34 -9.22 0.71
N ALA A 6 -4.35 -9.14 -0.62
CA ALA A 6 -3.90 -7.97 -1.34
C ALA A 6 -5.07 -7.17 -1.91
N ASN A 7 -5.02 -5.85 -1.74
CA ASN A 7 -5.87 -4.89 -2.40
C ASN A 7 -5.03 -4.00 -3.31
N ASP A 8 -5.24 -4.11 -4.60
CA ASP A 8 -4.73 -3.15 -5.56
C ASP A 8 -5.72 -1.99 -5.66
N LEU A 9 -5.24 -0.77 -5.42
CA LEU A 9 -6.04 0.44 -5.43
C LEU A 9 -5.85 1.21 -6.72
N LYS A 10 -6.95 1.47 -7.42
CA LYS A 10 -7.01 2.34 -8.59
C LYS A 10 -8.20 3.26 -8.47
N ASP A 11 -7.95 4.57 -8.60
CA ASP A 11 -8.98 5.60 -8.54
C ASP A 11 -9.89 5.48 -7.30
N GLY A 12 -9.29 5.14 -6.15
CA GLY A 12 -9.97 4.97 -4.86
C GLY A 12 -10.71 3.65 -4.67
N ARG A 13 -10.57 2.68 -5.57
CA ARG A 13 -11.33 1.43 -5.58
C ARG A 13 -10.41 0.21 -5.58
N CYS A 14 -10.92 -0.91 -5.07
CA CYS A 14 -10.22 -2.20 -5.15
C CYS A 14 -10.42 -2.81 -6.52
N VAL A 15 -9.31 -3.11 -7.20
CA VAL A 15 -9.31 -3.67 -8.55
C VAL A 15 -8.42 -4.89 -8.66
N ARG A 16 -8.61 -5.66 -9.74
CA ARG A 16 -7.68 -6.67 -10.20
C ARG A 16 -7.20 -6.25 -11.59
N LEU A 17 -5.89 -6.22 -11.76
CA LEU A 17 -5.30 -6.02 -13.08
C LEU A 17 -5.14 -7.36 -13.79
N LEU A 18 -5.40 -7.39 -15.11
CA LEU A 18 -4.77 -8.38 -15.97
C LEU A 18 -3.27 -8.05 -16.07
N PRO A 19 -2.37 -9.04 -16.17
CA PRO A 19 -0.94 -8.83 -15.98
C PRO A 19 -0.38 -7.62 -16.73
N GLY A 20 0.05 -6.60 -15.98
CA GLY A 20 0.75 -5.42 -16.49
C GLY A 20 -0.11 -4.35 -17.19
N ARG A 21 -1.44 -4.47 -17.20
CA ARG A 21 -2.33 -3.53 -17.92
C ARG A 21 -3.21 -2.73 -16.97
N MET A 22 -2.85 -1.46 -16.77
CA MET A 22 -3.64 -0.52 -15.97
C MET A 22 -5.06 -0.29 -16.56
N ASP A 23 -5.19 -0.36 -17.89
CA ASP A 23 -6.45 -0.11 -18.59
C ASP A 23 -7.46 -1.27 -18.48
N ASP A 24 -6.98 -2.48 -18.19
CA ASP A 24 -7.80 -3.69 -18.06
C ASP A 24 -8.11 -4.03 -16.58
N ALA A 25 -8.30 -3.02 -15.75
CA ALA A 25 -8.64 -3.21 -14.35
C ALA A 25 -10.11 -3.62 -14.19
N THR A 26 -10.34 -4.71 -13.46
CA THR A 26 -11.68 -5.14 -13.05
C THR A 26 -11.90 -4.69 -11.60
N GLU A 27 -12.93 -3.87 -11.39
CA GLU A 27 -13.33 -3.50 -10.03
C GLU A 27 -14.02 -4.68 -9.34
N PHE A 28 -13.61 -5.00 -8.11
CA PHE A 28 -14.28 -6.01 -7.30
C PHE A 28 -14.86 -5.47 -6.00
N ASN A 29 -14.45 -4.30 -5.54
CA ASN A 29 -15.06 -3.58 -4.43
C ASN A 29 -14.81 -2.08 -4.59
N PRO A 30 -15.85 -1.24 -4.69
CA PRO A 30 -15.70 0.20 -4.77
C PRO A 30 -15.26 0.85 -3.46
N ASP A 31 -15.33 0.10 -2.34
CA ASP A 31 -14.99 0.59 -0.99
C ASP A 31 -13.84 -0.22 -0.39
N PRO A 32 -12.60 0.31 -0.41
CA PRO A 32 -11.44 -0.35 0.18
C PRO A 32 -11.56 -0.58 1.70
N ALA A 33 -12.24 0.29 2.43
CA ALA A 33 -12.46 0.14 3.87
C ALA A 33 -13.39 -1.05 4.17
N ASP A 34 -14.46 -1.20 3.38
CA ASP A 34 -15.34 -2.37 3.46
C ASP A 34 -14.58 -3.66 3.16
N GLN A 35 -13.72 -3.65 2.14
CA GLN A 35 -12.90 -4.82 1.81
C GLN A 35 -11.92 -5.18 2.92
N ALA A 36 -11.31 -4.20 3.57
CA ALA A 36 -10.43 -4.43 4.73
C ALA A 36 -11.20 -5.06 5.90
N THR A 37 -12.41 -4.59 6.15
CA THR A 37 -13.32 -5.16 7.18
C THR A 37 -13.68 -6.61 6.86
N LYS A 38 -13.96 -6.92 5.60
CA LYS A 38 -14.24 -8.30 5.15
C LYS A 38 -13.03 -9.22 5.37
N PHE A 39 -11.82 -8.78 5.02
CA PHE A 39 -10.61 -9.57 5.26
C PHE A 39 -10.36 -9.81 6.75
N ARG A 40 -10.58 -8.80 7.57
CA ARG A 40 -10.51 -8.96 9.04
C ARG A 40 -11.51 -9.99 9.54
N ALA A 41 -12.76 -9.94 9.07
CA ALA A 41 -13.80 -10.88 9.45
C ALA A 41 -13.50 -12.33 9.02
N MET A 42 -12.77 -12.51 7.91
CA MET A 42 -12.28 -13.81 7.45
C MET A 42 -11.11 -14.36 8.28
N GLY A 43 -10.60 -13.58 9.25
CA GLY A 43 -9.49 -13.99 10.12
C GLY A 43 -8.09 -13.66 9.62
N PHE A 44 -7.95 -12.88 8.56
CA PHE A 44 -6.63 -12.43 8.13
C PHE A 44 -6.02 -11.46 9.14
N GLU A 45 -4.76 -11.67 9.46
CA GLU A 45 -4.03 -10.92 10.48
C GLU A 45 -3.25 -9.73 9.93
N ARG A 46 -3.12 -9.63 8.62
CA ARG A 46 -2.31 -8.64 7.92
C ARG A 46 -2.96 -8.27 6.59
N LEU A 47 -2.65 -7.08 6.08
CA LEU A 47 -3.14 -6.59 4.80
C LEU A 47 -1.98 -6.07 3.94
N HIS A 48 -2.10 -6.25 2.63
CA HIS A 48 -1.21 -5.70 1.63
C HIS A 48 -1.99 -4.75 0.73
N LEU A 49 -1.54 -3.51 0.63
CA LEU A 49 -2.10 -2.50 -0.27
C LEU A 49 -1.09 -2.10 -1.33
N VAL A 50 -1.55 -1.94 -2.55
CA VAL A 50 -0.75 -1.37 -3.65
C VAL A 50 -1.49 -0.16 -4.21
N ASP A 51 -0.84 1.00 -4.17
CA ASP A 51 -1.30 2.22 -4.85
C ASP A 51 -0.87 2.15 -6.33
N LEU A 52 -1.77 1.67 -7.19
CA LEU A 52 -1.47 1.51 -8.61
C LEU A 52 -1.27 2.86 -9.32
N ASN A 53 -2.06 3.88 -9.00
CA ASN A 53 -1.88 5.22 -9.57
C ASN A 53 -0.51 5.79 -9.20
N GLY A 54 -0.10 5.66 -7.93
CA GLY A 54 1.22 6.06 -7.48
C GLY A 54 2.34 5.29 -8.19
N ALA A 55 2.16 3.99 -8.39
CA ALA A 55 3.15 3.15 -9.07
C ALA A 55 3.33 3.53 -10.55
N PHE A 56 2.24 3.79 -11.27
CA PHE A 56 2.28 4.10 -12.71
C PHE A 56 2.48 5.60 -13.00
N ASP A 57 1.72 6.47 -12.34
CA ASP A 57 1.68 7.90 -12.65
C ASP A 57 2.63 8.74 -11.77
N GLY A 58 3.14 8.15 -10.70
CA GLY A 58 3.97 8.84 -9.72
C GLY A 58 3.21 9.79 -8.81
N ARG A 59 1.89 9.83 -8.90
CA ARG A 59 1.01 10.62 -8.05
C ARG A 59 0.02 9.70 -7.37
N SER A 60 0.00 9.71 -6.06
CA SER A 60 -1.02 8.99 -5.31
C SER A 60 -2.34 9.73 -5.40
N THR A 61 -3.35 9.08 -5.98
CA THR A 61 -4.75 9.49 -5.92
C THR A 61 -5.53 8.65 -4.91
N ASN A 62 -4.86 7.69 -4.27
CA ASN A 62 -5.46 6.71 -3.36
C ASN A 62 -5.18 7.00 -1.88
N ALA A 63 -4.61 8.15 -1.55
CA ALA A 63 -4.24 8.47 -0.16
C ALA A 63 -5.44 8.40 0.80
N ASP A 64 -6.59 8.93 0.39
CA ASP A 64 -7.79 8.87 1.21
C ASP A 64 -8.33 7.43 1.36
N ALA A 65 -8.24 6.63 0.30
CA ALA A 65 -8.59 5.21 0.36
C ALA A 65 -7.68 4.44 1.33
N VAL A 66 -6.37 4.70 1.31
CA VAL A 66 -5.43 4.10 2.26
C VAL A 66 -5.77 4.50 3.70
N ARG A 67 -6.03 5.79 3.95
CA ARG A 67 -6.45 6.28 5.28
C ARG A 67 -7.76 5.63 5.75
N ALA A 68 -8.72 5.47 4.85
CA ALA A 68 -9.98 4.79 5.15
C ALA A 68 -9.75 3.32 5.55
N VAL A 69 -8.86 2.61 4.86
CA VAL A 69 -8.45 1.25 5.23
C VAL A 69 -7.80 1.22 6.60
N LEU A 70 -6.84 2.12 6.87
CA LEU A 70 -6.16 2.20 8.17
C LEU A 70 -7.13 2.45 9.31
N SER A 71 -8.19 3.23 9.07
CA SER A 71 -9.24 3.50 10.06
C SER A 71 -10.22 2.34 10.26
N ALA A 72 -10.39 1.48 9.24
CA ALA A 72 -11.34 0.38 9.24
C ALA A 72 -10.80 -0.92 9.86
N THR A 73 -9.49 -1.03 10.04
CA THR A 73 -8.86 -2.24 10.57
C THR A 73 -7.82 -1.92 11.64
N ASP A 74 -7.71 -2.81 12.63
CA ASP A 74 -6.63 -2.82 13.63
C ASP A 74 -5.46 -3.72 13.19
N ARG A 75 -5.54 -4.33 12.00
CA ARG A 75 -4.51 -5.22 11.49
C ARG A 75 -3.37 -4.45 10.85
N PRO A 76 -2.11 -4.92 11.00
CA PRO A 76 -0.97 -4.30 10.32
C PRO A 76 -1.17 -4.26 8.81
N VAL A 77 -0.98 -3.07 8.23
CA VAL A 77 -1.08 -2.83 6.80
C VAL A 77 0.30 -2.53 6.24
N GLN A 78 0.70 -3.25 5.19
CA GLN A 78 1.85 -2.86 4.38
C GLN A 78 1.40 -2.21 3.10
N LEU A 79 2.09 -1.15 2.69
CA LEU A 79 1.74 -0.32 1.54
C LEU A 79 2.90 -0.23 0.56
N GLY A 80 2.63 -0.53 -0.69
CA GLY A 80 3.52 -0.31 -1.82
C GLY A 80 2.89 0.57 -2.89
N GLY A 81 3.71 1.03 -3.82
CA GLY A 81 3.30 1.84 -4.96
C GLY A 81 3.55 3.34 -4.77
N GLY A 82 4.39 3.90 -5.63
CA GLY A 82 4.59 5.33 -5.72
C GLY A 82 5.39 6.02 -4.62
N ILE A 83 5.94 5.29 -3.65
CA ILE A 83 6.80 5.86 -2.60
C ILE A 83 8.19 6.06 -3.20
N ARG A 84 8.62 7.32 -3.37
CA ARG A 84 9.79 7.69 -4.16
C ARG A 84 10.86 8.49 -3.43
N ASP A 85 10.57 8.96 -2.22
CA ASP A 85 11.47 9.76 -1.41
C ASP A 85 11.30 9.51 0.08
N ARG A 86 12.20 10.10 0.86
CA ARG A 86 12.18 9.98 2.31
C ARG A 86 10.91 10.57 2.92
N ALA A 87 10.44 11.68 2.40
CA ALA A 87 9.22 12.33 2.91
C ALA A 87 7.99 11.43 2.77
N GLY A 88 7.88 10.68 1.67
CA GLY A 88 6.81 9.70 1.46
C GLY A 88 6.89 8.53 2.46
N ILE A 89 8.09 8.04 2.77
CA ILE A 89 8.31 7.01 3.78
C ILE A 89 7.85 7.52 5.15
N ASP A 90 8.35 8.67 5.57
CA ASP A 90 8.05 9.26 6.88
C ASP A 90 6.55 9.55 7.04
N ALA A 91 5.91 10.07 5.99
CA ALA A 91 4.49 10.38 5.99
C ALA A 91 3.63 9.13 6.19
N TRP A 92 3.82 8.08 5.40
CA TRP A 92 3.02 6.86 5.50
C TRP A 92 3.24 6.10 6.80
N LEU A 93 4.48 6.00 7.28
CA LEU A 93 4.77 5.39 8.57
C LEU A 93 4.18 6.21 9.71
N GLY A 94 4.19 7.55 9.61
CA GLY A 94 3.57 8.46 10.57
C GLY A 94 2.03 8.39 10.59
N GLU A 95 1.40 8.03 9.46
CA GLU A 95 -0.05 7.85 9.36
C GLU A 95 -0.54 6.48 9.85
N GLY A 96 0.36 5.56 10.19
CA GLY A 96 0.01 4.27 10.79
C GLY A 96 0.17 3.06 9.87
N VAL A 97 0.74 3.23 8.66
CA VAL A 97 1.19 2.10 7.85
C VAL A 97 2.25 1.33 8.63
N ALA A 98 2.07 0.02 8.78
CA ALA A 98 2.99 -0.80 9.56
C ALA A 98 4.34 -1.01 8.83
N ARG A 99 4.30 -1.13 7.52
CA ARG A 99 5.48 -1.33 6.66
C ARG A 99 5.26 -0.70 5.30
N VAL A 100 6.26 -0.02 4.77
CA VAL A 100 6.27 0.44 3.38
C VAL A 100 7.11 -0.48 2.51
N ILE A 101 6.71 -0.62 1.25
CA ILE A 101 7.40 -1.44 0.25
C ILE A 101 7.98 -0.49 -0.79
N LEU A 102 9.30 -0.56 -0.96
CA LEU A 102 10.05 0.27 -1.89
C LEU A 102 10.52 -0.59 -3.07
N GLY A 103 10.13 -0.17 -4.28
CA GLY A 103 10.57 -0.81 -5.51
C GLY A 103 11.71 -0.04 -6.18
N THR A 104 11.38 0.77 -7.18
CA THR A 104 12.35 1.53 -8.00
C THR A 104 13.26 2.43 -7.17
N MET A 105 12.77 2.98 -6.05
CA MET A 105 13.57 3.82 -5.16
C MET A 105 14.80 3.08 -4.63
N ALA A 106 14.69 1.79 -4.35
CA ALA A 106 15.79 0.98 -3.84
C ALA A 106 16.97 0.90 -4.83
N LEU A 107 16.68 1.04 -6.13
CA LEU A 107 17.69 1.07 -7.18
C LEU A 107 18.22 2.47 -7.44
N ARG A 108 17.36 3.49 -7.37
CA ARG A 108 17.71 4.88 -7.71
C ARG A 108 18.39 5.62 -6.58
N ASP A 109 18.00 5.36 -5.35
CA ASP A 109 18.53 6.06 -4.17
C ASP A 109 18.72 5.08 -2.99
N PRO A 110 19.67 4.13 -3.12
CA PRO A 110 19.92 3.13 -2.09
C PRO A 110 20.41 3.73 -0.77
N GLU A 111 21.04 4.89 -0.78
CA GLU A 111 21.53 5.55 0.44
C GLU A 111 20.36 6.05 1.32
N THR A 112 19.37 6.68 0.71
CA THR A 112 18.14 7.08 1.44
C THR A 112 17.41 5.85 1.98
N VAL A 113 17.35 4.76 1.22
CA VAL A 113 16.72 3.51 1.69
C VAL A 113 17.48 2.92 2.87
N ARG A 114 18.81 2.88 2.83
CA ARG A 114 19.62 2.42 3.97
C ARG A 114 19.42 3.27 5.23
N ALA A 115 19.36 4.59 5.06
CA ALA A 115 19.08 5.51 6.17
C ALA A 115 17.68 5.25 6.76
N ALA A 116 16.67 5.11 5.91
CA ALA A 116 15.32 4.80 6.34
C ALA A 116 15.23 3.45 7.07
N CYS A 117 15.92 2.42 6.60
CA CYS A 117 15.97 1.12 7.27
C CYS A 117 16.61 1.19 8.66
N ARG A 118 17.61 2.06 8.85
CA ARG A 118 18.21 2.29 10.17
C ARG A 118 17.25 3.01 11.13
N ASP A 119 16.52 4.00 10.61
CA ASP A 119 15.60 4.81 11.42
C ASP A 119 14.29 4.08 11.73
N TYR A 120 13.88 3.18 10.86
CA TYR A 120 12.65 2.40 10.96
C TYR A 120 12.90 0.89 10.88
N PRO A 121 13.52 0.27 11.89
CA PRO A 121 13.79 -1.17 11.88
C PRO A 121 12.50 -1.99 11.63
N ASP A 122 12.60 -2.97 10.72
CA ASP A 122 11.51 -3.89 10.36
C ASP A 122 10.25 -3.23 9.76
N ARG A 123 10.33 -1.98 9.34
CA ARG A 123 9.19 -1.25 8.75
C ARG A 123 9.37 -0.89 7.27
N ILE A 124 10.44 -1.39 6.64
CA ILE A 124 10.70 -1.20 5.21
C ILE A 124 11.00 -2.54 4.57
#